data_003a70b0734736c0e823bfa3645848df
#
_entry.id   003a70b0734736c0e823bfa3645848df
#
_cell.length_a   1.000
_cell.length_b   1.000
_cell.length_c   1.000
_cell.angle_alpha   90.00
_cell.angle_beta   90.00
_cell.angle_gamma   90.00
#
_symmetry.space_group_name_H-M   'P 1'
#
loop_
_entity.id
_entity.type
_entity.pdbx_description
1 polymer ?
#
loop_
_entity_poly.entity_id
_entity_poly.type
_entity_poly.pdbx_seq_one_letter_code
_entity_poly.pdbx_strand_id
1 'polypeptide(L)'
;MGIDVRDPDQPVGTLSGGERQAVAIARAVYFGAKVLILDEPTSALGVKQSGVVLRYVAQARDRGLGVIFITHNPHHAYPVGDRFVILNRGRLMGDWRKSEITRDELVKQMSGGAELEALEHELQRVLPGEG
;
A
#
# COMPACT_ATOMS: atom_id res chain seq x y z
N MET A 1 18.25 9.96 5.72
CA MET A 1 16.77 10.12 5.81
C MET A 1 16.43 10.66 7.19
N GLY A 2 15.95 11.88 7.25
CA GLY A 2 15.55 12.48 8.51
C GLY A 2 14.16 12.01 8.94
N ILE A 3 13.98 11.82 10.23
CA ILE A 3 12.67 11.55 10.81
C ILE A 3 12.20 12.85 11.45
N ASP A 4 11.02 13.32 11.05
CA ASP A 4 10.40 14.48 11.65
C ASP A 4 9.55 14.03 12.85
N VAL A 5 10.23 13.86 13.98
CA VAL A 5 9.59 13.47 15.24
C VAL A 5 9.64 14.67 16.17
N ARG A 6 8.53 15.00 16.82
CA ARG A 6 8.39 16.18 17.68
C ARG A 6 9.37 16.16 18.85
N ASP A 7 9.65 14.99 19.37
CA ASP A 7 10.58 14.80 20.49
C ASP A 7 11.36 13.51 20.25
N PRO A 8 12.69 13.59 20.01
CA PRO A 8 13.50 12.40 19.75
C PRO A 8 13.55 11.42 20.93
N ASP A 9 13.28 11.89 22.14
CA ASP A 9 13.26 11.04 23.33
C ASP A 9 11.88 10.46 23.62
N GLN A 10 10.89 10.79 22.79
CA GLN A 10 9.53 10.29 22.97
C GLN A 10 9.47 8.77 22.78
N PRO A 11 8.87 8.02 23.71
CA PRO A 11 8.70 6.57 23.53
C PRO A 11 7.88 6.26 22.27
N VAL A 12 8.30 5.20 21.55
CA VAL A 12 7.64 4.78 20.30
C VAL A 12 6.15 4.54 20.50
N GLY A 13 5.72 4.02 21.66
CA GLY A 13 4.31 3.76 21.93
C GLY A 13 3.43 5.00 21.99
N THR A 14 4.00 6.21 22.12
CA THR A 14 3.27 7.48 22.14
C THR A 14 3.26 8.20 20.81
N LEU A 15 3.96 7.66 19.80
CA LEU A 15 3.97 8.22 18.46
C LEU A 15 2.66 7.93 17.74
N SER A 16 2.32 8.79 16.76
CA SER A 16 1.21 8.51 15.86
C SER A 16 1.50 7.27 15.01
N GLY A 17 0.47 6.68 14.39
CA GLY A 17 0.64 5.54 13.49
C GLY A 17 1.59 5.83 12.34
N GLY A 18 1.48 7.02 11.73
CA GLY A 18 2.37 7.44 10.65
C GLY A 18 3.81 7.63 11.13
N GLU A 19 4.00 8.23 12.30
CA GLU A 19 5.33 8.41 12.87
C GLU A 19 5.98 7.05 13.19
N ARG A 20 5.22 6.09 13.72
CA ARG A 20 5.73 4.74 13.99
C ARG A 20 6.19 4.03 12.71
N GLN A 21 5.42 4.12 11.65
CA GLN A 21 5.79 3.55 10.36
C GLN A 21 7.04 4.22 9.79
N ALA A 22 7.12 5.55 9.87
CA ALA A 22 8.28 6.29 9.41
C ALA A 22 9.55 5.89 10.17
N VAL A 23 9.45 5.73 11.49
CA VAL A 23 10.57 5.26 12.32
C VAL A 23 11.02 3.88 11.89
N ALA A 24 10.09 2.97 11.66
CA ALA A 24 10.40 1.61 11.24
C ALA A 24 11.14 1.58 9.91
N ILE A 25 10.70 2.38 8.94
CA ILE A 25 11.33 2.49 7.62
C ILE A 25 12.73 3.08 7.76
N ALA A 26 12.87 4.20 8.47
CA ALA A 26 14.15 4.85 8.67
C ALA A 26 15.14 3.94 9.40
N ARG A 27 14.68 3.17 10.35
CA ARG A 27 15.50 2.20 11.07
C ARG A 27 16.03 1.11 10.14
N ALA A 28 15.19 0.58 9.27
CA ALA A 28 15.59 -0.42 8.28
C ALA A 28 16.68 0.14 7.36
N VAL A 29 16.51 1.37 6.90
CA VAL A 29 17.52 2.07 6.07
C VAL A 29 18.83 2.24 6.83
N TYR A 30 18.74 2.71 8.07
CA TYR A 30 19.91 2.96 8.89
C TYR A 30 20.74 1.70 9.14
N PHE A 31 20.11 0.58 9.38
CA PHE A 31 20.79 -0.69 9.63
C PHE A 31 21.16 -1.45 8.35
N GLY A 32 21.00 -0.82 7.19
CA GLY A 32 21.49 -1.38 5.93
C GLY A 32 20.63 -2.49 5.37
N ALA A 33 19.35 -2.49 5.64
CA ALA A 33 18.43 -3.44 5.03
C ALA A 33 18.49 -3.34 3.51
N LYS A 34 18.43 -4.48 2.82
CA LYS A 34 18.40 -4.53 1.37
C LYS A 34 16.98 -4.63 0.83
N VAL A 35 16.10 -5.22 1.61
CA VAL A 35 14.69 -5.41 1.27
C VAL A 35 13.84 -4.97 2.44
N LEU A 36 12.79 -4.23 2.15
CA LEU A 36 11.81 -3.77 3.12
C LEU A 36 10.44 -4.29 2.70
N ILE A 37 9.79 -5.03 3.59
CA ILE A 37 8.45 -5.56 3.34
C ILE A 37 7.48 -4.81 4.25
N LEU A 38 6.50 -4.15 3.64
CA LEU A 38 5.49 -3.36 4.35
C LEU A 38 4.11 -3.94 4.03
N ASP A 39 3.43 -4.43 5.06
CA ASP A 39 2.09 -4.99 4.93
C ASP A 39 1.07 -4.00 5.48
N GLU A 40 0.28 -3.42 4.58
CA GLU A 40 -0.74 -2.42 4.89
C GLU A 40 -0.22 -1.27 5.77
N PRO A 41 0.90 -0.63 5.41
CA PRO A 41 1.52 0.36 6.30
C PRO A 41 0.72 1.65 6.46
N THR A 42 -0.23 1.90 5.59
CA THR A 42 -1.08 3.10 5.64
C THR A 42 -2.51 2.79 6.05
N SER A 43 -2.80 1.55 6.40
CA SER A 43 -4.13 1.15 6.86
C SER A 43 -4.51 1.90 8.12
N ALA A 44 -5.75 2.39 8.17
CA ALA A 44 -6.29 3.16 9.29
C ALA A 44 -5.61 4.51 9.55
N LEU A 45 -4.76 4.99 8.63
CA LEU A 45 -4.16 6.31 8.72
C LEU A 45 -4.93 7.32 7.87
N GLY A 46 -5.00 8.56 8.36
CA GLY A 46 -5.55 9.66 7.57
C GLY A 46 -4.64 10.05 6.41
N VAL A 47 -5.13 10.91 5.54
CA VAL A 47 -4.41 11.35 4.33
C VAL A 47 -3.04 11.92 4.67
N LYS A 48 -2.96 12.78 5.68
CA LYS A 48 -1.71 13.45 6.06
C LYS A 48 -0.67 12.45 6.56
N GLN A 49 -1.06 11.54 7.44
CA GLN A 49 -0.15 10.54 7.98
C GLN A 49 0.25 9.52 6.92
N SER A 50 -0.67 9.11 6.05
CA SER A 50 -0.35 8.23 4.92
C SER A 50 0.66 8.89 4.01
N GLY A 51 0.53 10.20 3.75
CA GLY A 51 1.48 10.95 2.95
C GLY A 51 2.91 10.91 3.52
N VAL A 52 3.03 11.00 4.83
CA VAL A 52 4.34 10.90 5.50
C VAL A 52 4.94 9.51 5.26
N VAL A 53 4.17 8.45 5.47
CA VAL A 53 4.63 7.07 5.27
C VAL A 53 5.06 6.85 3.83
N LEU A 54 4.24 7.27 2.86
CA LEU A 54 4.54 7.10 1.44
C LEU A 54 5.81 7.85 1.03
N ARG A 55 6.06 9.01 1.63
CA ARG A 55 7.29 9.77 1.39
C ARG A 55 8.52 8.97 1.84
N TYR A 56 8.46 8.35 3.01
CA TYR A 56 9.56 7.52 3.51
C TYR A 56 9.75 6.26 2.67
N VAL A 57 8.67 5.66 2.18
CA VAL A 57 8.74 4.52 1.25
C VAL A 57 9.47 4.93 -0.04
N ALA A 58 9.09 6.06 -0.63
CA ALA A 58 9.73 6.56 -1.84
C ALA A 58 11.22 6.86 -1.61
N GLN A 59 11.58 7.43 -0.48
CA GLN A 59 12.97 7.69 -0.14
C GLN A 59 13.77 6.40 0.02
N ALA A 60 13.20 5.38 0.65
CA ALA A 60 13.86 4.07 0.78
C ALA A 60 14.13 3.45 -0.58
N ARG A 61 13.13 3.48 -1.47
CA ARG A 61 13.28 3.03 -2.84
C ARG A 61 14.41 3.78 -3.56
N ASP A 62 14.43 5.11 -3.45
CA ASP A 62 15.43 5.94 -4.12
C ASP A 62 16.84 5.70 -3.58
N ARG A 63 16.96 5.19 -2.37
CA ARG A 63 18.25 4.79 -1.79
C ARG A 63 18.68 3.39 -2.21
N GLY A 64 17.91 2.73 -3.06
CA GLY A 64 18.28 1.44 -3.60
C GLY A 64 17.74 0.23 -2.86
N LEU A 65 16.86 0.42 -1.86
CA LEU A 65 16.20 -0.70 -1.20
C LEU A 65 15.17 -1.32 -2.14
N GLY A 66 15.08 -2.65 -2.13
CA GLY A 66 13.93 -3.33 -2.68
C GLY A 66 12.77 -3.16 -1.70
N VAL A 67 11.66 -2.60 -2.16
CA VAL A 67 10.48 -2.39 -1.30
C VAL A 67 9.33 -3.23 -1.83
N ILE A 68 8.77 -4.05 -0.96
CA ILE A 68 7.52 -4.76 -1.23
C ILE A 68 6.43 -4.09 -0.39
N PHE A 69 5.52 -3.42 -1.08
CA PHE A 69 4.45 -2.66 -0.46
C PHE A 69 3.13 -3.38 -0.71
N ILE A 70 2.55 -3.96 0.35
CA ILE A 70 1.31 -4.71 0.25
C ILE A 70 0.17 -3.81 0.71
N THR A 71 -0.81 -3.60 -0.16
CA THR A 71 -1.95 -2.76 0.15
C THR A 71 -3.16 -3.13 -0.71
N HIS A 72 -4.35 -2.85 -0.21
CA HIS A 72 -5.58 -2.91 -1.00
C HIS A 72 -6.00 -1.53 -1.51
N ASN A 73 -5.19 -0.50 -1.29
CA ASN A 73 -5.50 0.87 -1.68
C ASN A 73 -4.65 1.29 -2.88
N PRO A 74 -5.24 1.34 -4.09
CA PRO A 74 -4.51 1.72 -5.30
C PRO A 74 -4.01 3.16 -5.28
N HIS A 75 -4.70 4.05 -4.56
CA HIS A 75 -4.29 5.45 -4.46
C HIS A 75 -3.01 5.63 -3.66
N HIS A 76 -2.69 4.69 -2.78
CA HIS A 76 -1.44 4.68 -2.04
C HIS A 76 -0.35 3.91 -2.79
N ALA A 77 -0.70 2.84 -3.49
CA ALA A 77 0.26 2.02 -4.22
C ALA A 77 0.82 2.74 -5.45
N TYR A 78 -0.04 3.37 -6.22
CA TYR A 78 0.35 3.92 -7.52
C TYR A 78 1.43 5.00 -7.44
N PRO A 79 1.35 5.98 -6.50
CA PRO A 79 2.37 7.04 -6.44
C PRO A 79 3.78 6.54 -6.14
N VAL A 80 3.94 5.46 -5.41
CA VAL A 80 5.25 4.97 -4.97
C VAL A 80 5.72 3.71 -5.68
N GLY A 81 4.82 2.97 -6.31
CA GLY A 81 5.15 1.71 -6.95
C GLY A 81 5.80 1.89 -8.31
N ASP A 82 6.72 0.99 -8.63
CA ASP A 82 7.34 0.88 -9.95
C ASP A 82 6.74 -0.28 -10.73
N ARG A 83 6.21 -1.26 -10.03
CA ARG A 83 5.59 -2.45 -10.59
C ARG A 83 4.40 -2.86 -9.72
N PHE A 84 3.33 -3.27 -10.35
CA PHE A 84 2.09 -3.63 -9.68
C PHE A 84 1.72 -5.06 -9.99
N VAL A 85 1.54 -5.85 -8.92
CA VAL A 85 1.13 -7.24 -9.01
C VAL A 85 -0.17 -7.39 -8.25
N ILE A 86 -1.20 -7.89 -8.93
CA ILE A 86 -2.50 -8.12 -8.31
C ILE A 86 -2.73 -9.60 -8.12
N LEU A 87 -2.97 -9.98 -6.87
CA LEU A 87 -3.33 -11.33 -6.49
C LEU A 87 -4.77 -11.38 -6.01
N ASN A 88 -5.47 -12.42 -6.38
CA ASN A 88 -6.82 -12.67 -5.89
C ASN A 88 -6.95 -14.17 -5.61
N ARG A 89 -7.23 -14.51 -4.36
CA ARG A 89 -7.39 -15.90 -3.91
C ARG A 89 -6.20 -16.78 -4.31
N GLY A 90 -4.99 -16.26 -4.13
CA GLY A 90 -3.77 -16.98 -4.46
C GLY A 90 -3.42 -17.05 -5.95
N ARG A 91 -4.18 -16.37 -6.80
CA ARG A 91 -3.93 -16.36 -8.24
C ARG A 91 -3.41 -15.01 -8.68
N LEU A 92 -2.48 -15.03 -9.62
CA LEU A 92 -1.96 -13.84 -10.27
C LEU A 92 -3.01 -13.32 -11.25
N MET A 93 -3.55 -12.13 -10.97
CA MET A 93 -4.55 -11.49 -11.82
C MET A 93 -3.92 -10.50 -12.79
N GLY A 94 -2.76 -9.97 -12.47
CA GLY A 94 -2.06 -9.05 -13.34
C GLY A 94 -0.70 -8.66 -12.79
N ASP A 95 0.17 -8.22 -13.69
CA ASP A 95 1.53 -7.83 -13.38
C ASP A 95 1.95 -6.78 -14.42
N TRP A 96 2.11 -5.53 -13.96
CA TRP A 96 2.40 -4.41 -14.84
C TRP A 96 3.51 -3.55 -14.28
N ARG A 97 4.32 -3.00 -15.17
CA ARG A 97 5.18 -1.87 -14.82
C ARG A 97 4.32 -0.60 -14.79
N LYS A 98 4.76 0.39 -14.03
CA LYS A 98 4.03 1.66 -13.93
C LYS A 98 3.76 2.31 -15.29
N SER A 99 4.68 2.15 -16.24
CA SER A 99 4.54 2.65 -17.60
C SER A 99 3.45 1.93 -18.42
N GLU A 100 3.03 0.76 -17.97
CA GLU A 100 2.08 -0.10 -18.70
C GLU A 100 0.63 0.06 -18.20
N ILE A 101 0.43 0.74 -17.10
CA ILE A 101 -0.89 0.86 -16.48
C ILE A 101 -1.07 2.26 -15.90
N THR A 102 -2.26 2.85 -16.10
CA THR A 102 -2.62 4.10 -15.46
C THR A 102 -3.18 3.85 -14.07
N ARG A 103 -3.24 4.93 -13.26
CA ARG A 103 -3.87 4.82 -11.94
C ARG A 103 -5.33 4.37 -12.03
N ASP A 104 -6.09 4.92 -12.98
CA ASP A 104 -7.49 4.55 -13.16
C ASP A 104 -7.67 3.09 -13.56
N GLU A 105 -6.77 2.59 -14.42
CA GLU A 105 -6.76 1.18 -14.79
C GLU A 105 -6.43 0.29 -13.59
N LEU A 106 -5.45 0.69 -12.77
CA LEU A 106 -5.10 -0.03 -11.56
C LEU A 106 -6.27 -0.09 -10.59
N VAL A 107 -6.96 1.04 -10.40
CA VAL A 107 -8.17 1.11 -9.56
C VAL A 107 -9.22 0.11 -10.05
N LYS A 108 -9.46 0.07 -11.35
CA LYS A 108 -10.42 -0.88 -11.94
C LYS A 108 -10.02 -2.33 -11.70
N GLN A 109 -8.74 -2.65 -11.89
CA GLN A 109 -8.26 -4.01 -11.70
C GLN A 109 -8.34 -4.43 -10.23
N MET A 110 -8.05 -3.53 -9.32
CA MET A 110 -8.11 -3.80 -7.87
C MET A 110 -9.53 -3.81 -7.33
N SER A 111 -10.43 -3.01 -7.90
CA SER A 111 -11.86 -3.02 -7.53
C SER A 111 -12.56 -4.31 -7.94
N GLY A 112 -11.85 -5.13 -8.66
CA GLY A 112 -12.17 -6.51 -8.86
C GLY A 112 -13.37 -6.76 -9.73
N GLY A 113 -13.15 -6.87 -11.00
CA GLY A 113 -14.16 -7.46 -11.85
C GLY A 113 -14.67 -8.77 -11.31
N ALA A 114 -13.78 -9.66 -10.89
CA ALA A 114 -14.17 -10.99 -10.38
C ALA A 114 -14.91 -10.92 -9.05
N GLU A 115 -14.46 -10.09 -8.13
CA GLU A 115 -15.10 -9.93 -6.83
C GLU A 115 -16.46 -9.24 -6.96
N LEU A 116 -16.54 -8.23 -7.81
CA LEU A 116 -17.78 -7.52 -8.09
C LEU A 116 -18.79 -8.44 -8.75
N GLU A 117 -18.36 -9.26 -9.71
CA GLU A 117 -19.22 -10.26 -10.35
C GLU A 117 -19.73 -11.28 -9.35
N ALA A 118 -18.87 -11.75 -8.45
CA ALA A 118 -19.26 -12.69 -7.41
C ALA A 118 -20.30 -12.07 -6.47
N LEU A 119 -20.12 -10.80 -6.10
CA LEU A 119 -21.07 -10.08 -5.26
C LEU A 119 -22.41 -9.88 -5.95
N GLU A 120 -22.41 -9.50 -7.21
CA GLU A 120 -23.63 -9.35 -8.00
C GLU A 120 -24.36 -10.68 -8.10
N HIS A 121 -23.64 -11.77 -8.31
CA HIS A 121 -24.21 -13.10 -8.37
C HIS A 121 -24.90 -13.49 -7.05
N GLU A 122 -24.26 -13.20 -5.93
CA GLU A 122 -24.84 -13.46 -4.61
C GLU A 122 -26.10 -12.61 -4.36
N LEU A 123 -26.07 -11.35 -4.80
CA LEU A 123 -27.24 -10.48 -4.69
C LEU A 123 -28.42 -11.00 -5.51
N GLN A 124 -28.16 -11.51 -6.70
CA GLN A 124 -29.21 -12.12 -7.53
C GLN A 124 -29.83 -13.37 -6.89
N ARG A 125 -29.02 -14.14 -6.17
CA ARG A 125 -29.53 -15.31 -5.43
C ARG A 125 -30.41 -14.92 -4.25
N VAL A 126 -30.14 -13.78 -3.63
CA VAL A 126 -30.87 -13.28 -2.46
C VAL A 126 -32.16 -12.54 -2.89
N LEU A 127 -32.16 -11.98 -4.10
CA LEU A 127 -33.27 -11.21 -4.64
C LEU A 127 -33.98 -11.99 -5.78
N PRO A 128 -34.64 -13.12 -5.47
CA PRO A 128 -35.33 -13.89 -6.50
C PRO A 128 -36.52 -13.13 -7.06
N GLY A 129 -36.66 -13.10 -8.37
CA GLY A 129 -37.71 -12.39 -9.04
C GLY A 129 -37.30 -11.13 -9.76
N GLU A 130 -36.06 -10.71 -9.58
CA GLU A 130 -35.42 -9.72 -10.41
C GLU A 130 -34.86 -10.41 -11.63
N GLY A 131 -35.70 -10.69 -12.55
CA GLY A 131 -35.32 -11.42 -13.75
C GLY A 131 -34.43 -10.65 -14.70
#